data_2a91bc2372e98fbd7cafd55ee955708a
#
_entry.id   2a91bc2372e98fbd7cafd55ee955708a
#
_cell.length_a   1.000
_cell.length_b   1.000
_cell.length_c   1.000
_cell.angle_alpha   90.00
_cell.angle_beta   90.00
_cell.angle_gamma   90.00
#
_symmetry.space_group_name_H-M   'P 1'
#
loop_
_entity.id
_entity.type
_entity.pdbx_description
1 polymer ?
#
loop_
_entity_poly.entity_id
_entity_poly.type
_entity_poly.pdbx_seq_one_letter_code
_entity_poly.pdbx_strand_id
1 'polypeptide(L)'
;MNIFLTVLLILAALILLYVLWCLAEPFFLVNDKVLMEKHDINKDPVSKETIRKIPFASKNPSGSPDLRLFFFSDIHTEWCPVTAKRLNKAIRKAHAEGGLDAVLFGGDIITYPENSEKGYKYLTDVSTCCKELGIPFYGISGNHDCNLKDAPARSGFTSIDSTAVTLTSRKSGARAYLTGVPDSGKIHRVWQEKLVCGSEYPVILAAHDPDAFLHLSPDFRPSYMLSGHFHGGQMKLPFRFEFNVLRTKDKFPKLGVIQGHFDINGTDTFISRGVGCGILPFRIFSAPEATVVEICL
;
A
#
# COMPACT_ATOMS: atom_id res chain seq x y z
N MET A 1 27.40 44.33 1.29
CA MET A 1 27.59 42.85 1.33
C MET A 1 27.94 42.40 -0.06
N ASN A 2 29.00 41.58 -0.25
CA ASN A 2 29.45 41.13 -1.56
C ASN A 2 28.36 40.26 -2.19
N ILE A 3 27.98 40.49 -3.46
CA ILE A 3 26.94 39.73 -4.20
C ILE A 3 27.18 38.22 -4.08
N PHE A 4 28.43 37.79 -4.17
CA PHE A 4 28.81 36.39 -3.97
C PHE A 4 28.39 35.84 -2.60
N LEU A 5 28.65 36.58 -1.53
CA LEU A 5 28.26 36.19 -0.17
C LEU A 5 26.74 36.14 -0.02
N THR A 6 26.05 37.11 -0.62
CA THR A 6 24.58 37.11 -0.61
C THR A 6 23.98 35.90 -1.31
N VAL A 7 24.52 35.53 -2.48
CA VAL A 7 24.08 34.34 -3.23
C VAL A 7 24.36 33.07 -2.42
N LEU A 8 25.55 32.96 -1.80
CA LEU A 8 25.91 31.83 -0.97
C LEU A 8 24.96 31.66 0.23
N LEU A 9 24.63 32.75 0.92
CA LEU A 9 23.68 32.74 2.04
C LEU A 9 22.26 32.35 1.61
N ILE A 10 21.81 32.82 0.45
CA ILE A 10 20.51 32.43 -0.12
C ILE A 10 20.49 30.93 -0.42
N LEU A 11 21.53 30.42 -1.07
CA LEU A 11 21.64 28.99 -1.38
C LEU A 11 21.67 28.14 -0.09
N ALA A 12 22.43 28.54 0.92
CA ALA A 12 22.47 27.86 2.21
C ALA A 12 21.09 27.85 2.89
N ALA A 13 20.36 28.97 2.86
CA ALA A 13 19.01 29.07 3.41
C ALA A 13 18.03 28.15 2.65
N LEU A 14 18.10 28.09 1.32
CA LEU A 14 17.25 27.20 0.52
C LEU A 14 17.54 25.73 0.80
N ILE A 15 18.81 25.35 0.94
CA ILE A 15 19.19 23.98 1.31
C ILE A 15 18.67 23.65 2.71
N LEU A 16 18.79 24.57 3.67
CA LEU A 16 18.27 24.37 5.03
C LEU A 16 16.75 24.18 5.02
N LEU A 17 16.02 25.01 4.29
CA LEU A 17 14.55 24.89 4.16
C LEU A 17 14.16 23.55 3.50
N TYR A 18 14.91 23.13 2.50
CA TYR A 18 14.68 21.83 1.85
C TYR A 18 14.90 20.67 2.82
N VAL A 19 15.98 20.67 3.59
CA VAL A 19 16.25 19.66 4.62
C VAL A 19 15.17 19.64 5.68
N LEU A 20 14.74 20.82 6.16
CA LEU A 20 13.64 20.93 7.13
C LEU A 20 12.33 20.38 6.57
N TRP A 21 12.03 20.61 5.28
CA TRP A 21 10.89 20.02 4.62
C TRP A 21 10.97 18.50 4.58
N CYS A 22 12.11 17.93 4.20
CA CYS A 22 12.33 16.48 4.15
C CYS A 22 12.11 15.81 5.51
N LEU A 23 12.47 16.48 6.60
CA LEU A 23 12.25 16.03 7.97
C LEU A 23 10.80 16.19 8.42
N ALA A 24 10.08 17.18 7.91
CA ALA A 24 8.70 17.48 8.27
C ALA A 24 7.68 16.63 7.50
N GLU A 25 7.97 16.33 6.22
CA GLU A 25 7.02 15.62 5.34
C GLU A 25 6.54 14.27 5.88
N PRO A 26 7.35 13.43 6.57
CA PRO A 26 6.87 12.19 7.18
C PRO A 26 5.73 12.36 8.19
N PHE A 27 5.54 13.57 8.72
CA PHE A 27 4.45 13.86 9.65
C PHE A 27 3.12 14.22 8.96
N PHE A 28 3.08 14.34 7.64
CA PHE A 28 1.88 14.71 6.90
C PHE A 28 1.16 13.47 6.36
N LEU A 29 0.34 12.82 7.20
CA LEU A 29 -0.49 11.71 6.75
C LEU A 29 -1.57 12.21 5.79
N VAL A 30 -1.53 11.71 4.56
CA VAL A 30 -2.55 11.91 3.54
C VAL A 30 -3.57 10.79 3.66
N ASN A 31 -4.85 11.17 3.70
CA ASN A 31 -5.97 10.24 3.69
C ASN A 31 -6.74 10.47 2.39
N ASP A 32 -6.38 9.71 1.38
CA ASP A 32 -7.00 9.78 0.06
C ASP A 32 -8.13 8.74 -0.07
N LYS A 33 -8.92 8.90 -1.12
CA LYS A 33 -9.87 7.90 -1.59
C LYS A 33 -9.47 7.48 -3.00
N VAL A 34 -9.53 6.19 -3.28
CA VAL A 34 -9.39 5.64 -4.60
C VAL A 34 -10.63 4.82 -4.94
N LEU A 35 -11.17 5.03 -6.13
CA LEU A 35 -12.25 4.22 -6.66
C LEU A 35 -11.64 3.24 -7.67
N MET A 36 -11.87 1.96 -7.42
CA MET A 36 -11.42 0.87 -8.27
C MET A 36 -12.61 0.27 -9.02
N GLU A 37 -12.45 0.07 -10.31
CA GLU A 37 -13.48 -0.44 -11.20
C GLU A 37 -12.98 -1.68 -11.93
N LYS A 38 -13.87 -2.59 -12.26
CA LYS A 38 -13.51 -3.79 -13.03
C LYS A 38 -13.20 -3.41 -14.48
N HIS A 39 -12.09 -3.92 -14.99
CA HIS A 39 -11.68 -3.79 -16.38
C HIS A 39 -11.64 -5.15 -17.09
N ASP A 40 -11.62 -5.13 -18.42
CA ASP A 40 -11.41 -6.35 -19.22
C ASP A 40 -9.97 -6.82 -19.08
N ILE A 41 -9.80 -8.08 -18.70
CA ILE A 41 -8.48 -8.67 -18.46
C ILE A 41 -7.76 -8.88 -19.78
N ASN A 42 -6.54 -8.34 -19.90
CA ASN A 42 -5.62 -8.58 -20.98
C ASN A 42 -4.54 -9.59 -20.53
N LYS A 43 -4.34 -10.65 -21.30
CA LYS A 43 -3.35 -11.70 -21.01
C LYS A 43 -1.97 -11.45 -21.63
N ASP A 44 -1.80 -10.36 -22.36
CA ASP A 44 -0.52 -9.99 -22.95
C ASP A 44 0.59 -9.79 -21.90
N PRO A 45 1.87 -9.88 -22.27
CA PRO A 45 2.95 -9.50 -21.39
C PRO A 45 2.83 -8.04 -20.90
N VAL A 46 3.17 -7.81 -19.64
CA VAL A 46 3.14 -6.44 -19.08
C VAL A 46 4.21 -5.58 -19.77
N SER A 47 3.78 -4.45 -20.31
CA SER A 47 4.63 -3.46 -20.97
C SER A 47 4.15 -2.04 -20.63
N LYS A 48 4.85 -1.03 -21.13
CA LYS A 48 4.39 0.37 -20.96
C LYS A 48 3.05 0.63 -21.66
N GLU A 49 2.78 -0.05 -22.75
CA GLU A 49 1.57 0.09 -23.56
C GLU A 49 0.35 -0.55 -22.88
N THR A 50 0.57 -1.55 -22.03
CA THR A 50 -0.49 -2.25 -21.31
C THR A 50 -0.69 -1.70 -19.88
N ILE A 51 -0.01 -0.62 -19.52
CA ILE A 51 -0.14 0.08 -18.26
C ILE A 51 -0.77 1.44 -18.48
N ARG A 52 -1.89 1.70 -17.83
CA ARG A 52 -2.57 2.99 -17.86
C ARG A 52 -2.66 3.58 -16.46
N LYS A 53 -2.10 4.78 -16.28
CA LYS A 53 -2.27 5.51 -15.02
C LYS A 53 -3.69 6.08 -14.93
N ILE A 54 -4.36 5.86 -13.80
CA ILE A 54 -5.70 6.37 -13.54
C ILE A 54 -5.57 7.60 -12.61
N PRO A 55 -6.13 8.77 -12.98
CA PRO A 55 -6.12 9.93 -12.09
C PRO A 55 -6.97 9.71 -10.84
N PHE A 56 -6.51 10.13 -9.67
CA PHE A 56 -7.26 10.05 -8.40
C PHE A 56 -8.61 10.80 -8.43
N ALA A 57 -8.74 11.82 -9.25
CA ALA A 57 -9.95 12.64 -9.38
C ALA A 57 -10.95 12.10 -10.41
N SER A 58 -10.75 10.90 -10.92
CA SER A 58 -11.60 10.35 -11.97
C SER A 58 -12.93 9.87 -11.39
N LYS A 59 -13.92 10.72 -11.53
CA LYS A 59 -15.37 10.45 -11.56
C LYS A 59 -16.05 10.10 -10.23
N ASN A 60 -17.17 10.81 -10.00
CA ASN A 60 -18.28 10.23 -9.26
C ASN A 60 -18.69 8.95 -10.00
N PRO A 61 -18.62 7.77 -9.39
CA PRO A 61 -19.07 6.57 -10.06
C PRO A 61 -20.55 6.72 -10.42
N SER A 62 -20.97 6.05 -11.46
CA SER A 62 -22.39 5.94 -11.83
C SER A 62 -23.22 5.16 -10.79
N GLY A 63 -22.62 4.78 -9.65
CA GLY A 63 -23.22 4.07 -8.53
C GLY A 63 -22.43 4.25 -7.22
N SER A 64 -22.98 3.77 -6.12
CA SER A 64 -22.26 3.67 -4.86
C SER A 64 -21.30 2.47 -4.91
N PRO A 65 -20.10 2.56 -4.33
CA PRO A 65 -19.16 1.43 -4.27
C PRO A 65 -19.79 0.23 -3.53
N ASP A 66 -19.45 -0.97 -3.98
CA ASP A 66 -19.92 -2.22 -3.38
C ASP A 66 -19.14 -2.55 -2.11
N LEU A 67 -17.82 -2.37 -2.13
CA LEU A 67 -16.95 -2.59 -0.98
C LEU A 67 -16.15 -1.34 -0.64
N ARG A 68 -15.88 -1.16 0.66
CA ARG A 68 -15.02 -0.10 1.18
C ARG A 68 -13.98 -0.67 2.13
N LEU A 69 -12.73 -0.61 1.74
CA LEU A 69 -11.59 -1.06 2.54
C LEU A 69 -10.77 0.14 3.02
N PHE A 70 -10.20 0.05 4.22
CA PHE A 70 -9.16 0.98 4.64
C PHE A 70 -7.81 0.30 4.50
N PHE A 71 -6.97 0.80 3.60
CA PHE A 71 -5.67 0.22 3.26
C PHE A 71 -4.52 1.07 3.77
N PHE A 72 -3.54 0.44 4.40
CA PHE A 72 -2.27 1.02 4.79
C PHE A 72 -1.16 -0.03 4.76
N SER A 73 0.08 0.39 4.58
CA SER A 73 1.26 -0.50 4.47
C SER A 73 2.51 0.19 5.00
N ASP A 74 3.62 -0.55 5.06
CA ASP A 74 4.96 -0.02 5.27
C ASP A 74 5.04 0.85 6.55
N ILE A 75 4.76 0.23 7.70
CA ILE A 75 4.78 0.96 8.98
C ILE A 75 6.22 1.32 9.35
N HIS A 76 7.16 0.36 9.27
CA HIS A 76 8.55 0.55 9.69
C HIS A 76 8.62 1.33 11.00
N THR A 77 8.18 0.71 12.09
CA THR A 77 7.91 1.38 13.37
C THR A 77 9.08 2.15 13.96
N GLU A 78 10.31 1.92 13.48
CA GLU A 78 11.50 2.67 13.83
C GLU A 78 11.40 4.14 13.42
N TRP A 79 10.87 4.37 12.23
CA TRP A 79 10.80 5.68 11.58
C TRP A 79 9.37 6.01 11.12
N CYS A 80 8.37 5.68 11.96
CA CYS A 80 6.97 5.97 11.68
C CYS A 80 6.45 7.15 12.52
N PRO A 81 6.40 8.37 11.99
CA PRO A 81 5.79 9.50 12.69
C PRO A 81 4.26 9.42 12.74
N VAL A 82 3.68 8.58 11.88
CA VAL A 82 2.23 8.30 11.90
C VAL A 82 1.95 7.29 13.01
N THR A 83 1.62 7.77 14.19
CA THR A 83 1.30 6.91 15.33
C THR A 83 0.03 6.07 15.09
N ALA A 84 -0.09 4.91 15.75
CA ALA A 84 -1.30 4.09 15.71
C ALA A 84 -2.56 4.90 16.11
N LYS A 85 -2.44 5.81 17.09
CA LYS A 85 -3.54 6.73 17.48
C LYS A 85 -4.01 7.59 16.32
N ARG A 86 -3.07 8.09 15.50
CA ARG A 86 -3.41 8.93 14.34
C ARG A 86 -4.04 8.10 13.23
N LEU A 87 -3.51 6.91 12.97
CA LEU A 87 -4.08 5.96 12.02
C LEU A 87 -5.50 5.55 12.45
N ASN A 88 -5.69 5.21 13.72
CA ASN A 88 -7.00 4.86 14.29
C ASN A 88 -8.02 6.00 14.15
N LYS A 89 -7.58 7.27 14.30
CA LYS A 89 -8.45 8.42 14.02
C LYS A 89 -8.90 8.46 12.56
N ALA A 90 -8.02 8.13 11.61
CA ALA A 90 -8.36 8.05 10.19
C ALA A 90 -9.34 6.89 9.90
N ILE A 91 -9.11 5.71 10.48
CA ILE A 91 -10.01 4.55 10.36
C ILE A 91 -11.42 4.89 10.89
N ARG A 92 -11.51 5.48 12.10
CA ARG A 92 -12.80 5.89 12.70
C ARG A 92 -13.52 6.91 11.83
N LYS A 93 -12.79 7.89 11.30
CA LYS A 93 -13.34 8.91 10.39
C LYS A 93 -13.89 8.24 9.12
N ALA A 94 -13.10 7.40 8.45
CA ALA A 94 -13.52 6.70 7.23
C ALA A 94 -14.73 5.79 7.47
N HIS A 95 -14.78 5.12 8.64
CA HIS A 95 -15.93 4.29 9.02
C HIS A 95 -17.19 5.13 9.26
N ALA A 96 -17.07 6.27 9.94
CA ALA A 96 -18.21 7.16 10.20
C ALA A 96 -18.75 7.80 8.91
N GLU A 97 -17.91 8.06 7.91
CA GLU A 97 -18.30 8.67 6.63
C GLU A 97 -19.08 7.75 5.68
N GLY A 98 -19.04 6.45 5.84
CA GLY A 98 -19.75 5.56 4.91
C GLY A 98 -19.61 4.06 5.21
N GLY A 99 -19.17 3.70 6.40
CA GLY A 99 -18.86 2.33 6.78
C GLY A 99 -17.53 1.83 6.16
N LEU A 100 -16.98 0.79 6.75
CA LEU A 100 -15.85 0.03 6.19
C LEU A 100 -16.21 -1.45 6.28
N ASP A 101 -15.95 -2.22 5.23
CA ASP A 101 -16.16 -3.66 5.21
C ASP A 101 -14.96 -4.40 5.80
N ALA A 102 -13.74 -3.84 5.66
CA ALA A 102 -12.53 -4.36 6.28
C ALA A 102 -11.43 -3.28 6.40
N VAL A 103 -10.46 -3.53 7.28
CA VAL A 103 -9.15 -2.87 7.29
C VAL A 103 -8.13 -3.87 6.76
N LEU A 104 -7.23 -3.43 5.89
CA LEU A 104 -6.20 -4.25 5.28
C LEU A 104 -4.81 -3.63 5.50
N PHE A 105 -3.92 -4.41 6.10
CA PHE A 105 -2.50 -4.10 6.26
C PHE A 105 -1.68 -4.74 5.15
N GLY A 106 -0.89 -3.96 4.44
CA GLY A 106 -0.15 -4.36 3.25
C GLY A 106 1.30 -4.81 3.48
N GLY A 107 1.70 -5.12 4.71
CA GLY A 107 3.06 -5.62 5.03
C GLY A 107 4.04 -4.54 5.46
N ASP A 108 5.22 -4.99 5.89
CA ASP A 108 6.34 -4.23 6.45
C ASP A 108 6.00 -3.52 7.76
N ILE A 109 5.99 -4.30 8.83
CA ILE A 109 5.75 -3.84 10.22
C ILE A 109 6.96 -3.08 10.74
N ILE A 110 8.15 -3.59 10.47
CA ILE A 110 9.44 -3.12 10.99
C ILE A 110 10.49 -3.04 9.88
N THR A 111 11.62 -2.38 10.16
CA THR A 111 12.84 -2.47 9.35
C THR A 111 13.81 -3.48 9.94
N TYR A 112 13.95 -3.49 11.27
CA TYR A 112 14.91 -4.31 11.99
C TYR A 112 14.22 -5.20 13.04
N PRO A 113 14.57 -6.50 13.13
CA PRO A 113 13.91 -7.48 13.99
C PRO A 113 13.84 -7.11 15.48
N GLU A 114 14.82 -6.36 16.00
CA GLU A 114 14.86 -5.88 17.37
C GLU A 114 13.70 -4.95 17.76
N ASN A 115 12.99 -4.41 16.77
CA ASN A 115 11.85 -3.53 16.98
C ASN A 115 10.49 -4.25 16.89
N SER A 116 10.47 -5.59 16.82
CA SER A 116 9.26 -6.38 16.66
C SER A 116 8.19 -6.08 17.71
N GLU A 117 8.57 -5.91 18.98
CA GLU A 117 7.62 -5.58 20.06
C GLU A 117 6.90 -4.25 19.82
N LYS A 118 7.62 -3.25 19.32
CA LYS A 118 7.05 -1.95 18.97
C LYS A 118 6.06 -2.10 17.80
N GLY A 119 6.42 -2.94 16.82
CA GLY A 119 5.57 -3.28 15.68
C GLY A 119 4.29 -3.99 16.10
N TYR A 120 4.40 -5.02 16.94
CA TYR A 120 3.25 -5.74 17.46
C TYR A 120 2.31 -4.83 18.25
N LYS A 121 2.87 -3.97 19.13
CA LYS A 121 2.06 -2.99 19.86
C LYS A 121 1.31 -2.05 18.92
N TYR A 122 1.96 -1.55 17.88
CA TYR A 122 1.33 -0.67 16.90
C TYR A 122 0.11 -1.35 16.25
N LEU A 123 0.28 -2.56 15.75
CA LEU A 123 -0.81 -3.31 15.11
C LEU A 123 -1.89 -3.76 16.11
N THR A 124 -1.52 -4.07 17.38
CA THR A 124 -2.49 -4.35 18.44
C THR A 124 -3.40 -3.17 18.72
N ASP A 125 -2.83 -1.95 18.74
CA ASP A 125 -3.60 -0.72 18.91
C ASP A 125 -4.58 -0.51 17.73
N VAL A 126 -4.18 -0.87 16.51
CA VAL A 126 -5.07 -0.85 15.32
C VAL A 126 -6.12 -1.94 15.40
N SER A 127 -5.75 -3.18 15.76
CA SER A 127 -6.66 -4.31 15.94
C SER A 127 -7.75 -3.99 16.97
N THR A 128 -7.37 -3.36 18.07
CA THR A 128 -8.32 -2.94 19.11
C THR A 128 -9.34 -1.95 18.54
N CYS A 129 -8.88 -0.96 17.77
CA CYS A 129 -9.77 -0.02 17.09
C CYS A 129 -10.74 -0.72 16.14
N CYS A 130 -10.25 -1.69 15.35
CA CYS A 130 -11.10 -2.45 14.43
C CYS A 130 -12.15 -3.28 15.18
N LYS A 131 -11.78 -3.93 16.30
CA LYS A 131 -12.70 -4.69 17.16
C LYS A 131 -13.80 -3.80 17.74
N GLU A 132 -13.46 -2.62 18.25
CA GLU A 132 -14.43 -1.64 18.77
C GLU A 132 -15.43 -1.17 17.71
N LEU A 133 -15.01 -1.10 16.45
CA LEU A 133 -15.87 -0.75 15.32
C LEU A 133 -16.60 -1.95 14.71
N GLY A 134 -16.29 -3.18 15.16
CA GLY A 134 -16.84 -4.41 14.59
C GLY A 134 -16.37 -4.66 13.15
N ILE A 135 -15.17 -4.21 12.77
CA ILE A 135 -14.61 -4.32 11.42
C ILE A 135 -13.54 -5.43 11.41
N PRO A 136 -13.54 -6.38 10.46
CA PRO A 136 -12.46 -7.34 10.32
C PRO A 136 -11.14 -6.63 9.96
N PHE A 137 -10.04 -7.13 10.51
CA PHE A 137 -8.69 -6.65 10.23
C PHE A 137 -7.86 -7.76 9.62
N TYR A 138 -7.48 -7.60 8.37
CA TYR A 138 -6.66 -8.52 7.58
C TYR A 138 -5.28 -7.93 7.35
N GLY A 139 -4.30 -8.80 7.08
CA GLY A 139 -2.96 -8.36 6.74
C GLY A 139 -2.16 -9.42 6.01
N ILE A 140 -1.12 -8.95 5.33
CA ILE A 140 -0.10 -9.75 4.67
C ILE A 140 1.28 -9.42 5.24
N SER A 141 2.24 -10.32 5.03
CA SER A 141 3.64 -10.08 5.36
C SER A 141 4.37 -9.35 4.23
N GLY A 142 5.20 -8.36 4.60
CA GLY A 142 6.16 -7.74 3.68
C GLY A 142 7.54 -8.40 3.75
N ASN A 143 8.49 -7.89 2.97
CA ASN A 143 9.84 -8.46 2.89
C ASN A 143 10.65 -8.29 4.19
N HIS A 144 10.32 -7.35 5.04
CA HIS A 144 10.92 -7.17 6.37
C HIS A 144 10.27 -8.04 7.45
N ASP A 145 9.12 -8.65 7.17
CA ASP A 145 8.33 -9.43 8.13
C ASP A 145 8.62 -10.94 8.09
N CYS A 146 9.53 -11.41 7.25
CA CYS A 146 9.76 -12.84 7.00
C CYS A 146 10.07 -13.67 8.26
N ASN A 147 10.59 -13.05 9.31
CA ASN A 147 10.89 -13.66 10.62
C ASN A 147 9.78 -13.43 11.65
N LEU A 148 8.69 -12.73 11.32
CA LEU A 148 7.60 -12.36 12.23
C LEU A 148 6.37 -13.25 12.03
N LYS A 149 6.55 -14.57 11.95
CA LYS A 149 5.46 -15.54 11.70
C LYS A 149 4.36 -15.51 12.75
N ASP A 150 4.66 -15.06 13.96
CA ASP A 150 3.72 -14.91 15.08
C ASP A 150 3.02 -13.54 15.09
N ALA A 151 3.39 -12.62 14.19
CA ALA A 151 2.81 -11.28 14.14
C ALA A 151 1.28 -11.26 14.06
N PRO A 152 0.60 -12.09 13.26
CA PRO A 152 -0.86 -12.11 13.23
C PRO A 152 -1.48 -12.43 14.58
N ALA A 153 -0.97 -13.47 15.25
CA ALA A 153 -1.48 -13.88 16.56
C ALA A 153 -1.20 -12.83 17.65
N ARG A 154 -0.01 -12.25 17.65
CA ARG A 154 0.43 -11.25 18.65
C ARG A 154 -0.23 -9.89 18.44
N SER A 155 -0.52 -9.53 17.21
CA SER A 155 -1.10 -8.23 16.86
C SER A 155 -2.61 -8.26 16.64
N GLY A 156 -3.20 -9.45 16.55
CA GLY A 156 -4.65 -9.62 16.47
C GLY A 156 -5.27 -9.26 15.11
N PHE A 157 -4.51 -9.38 14.03
CA PHE A 157 -5.06 -9.37 12.67
C PHE A 157 -5.13 -10.80 12.10
N THR A 158 -5.99 -11.01 11.12
CA THR A 158 -6.06 -12.28 10.38
C THR A 158 -5.12 -12.23 9.20
N SER A 159 -4.09 -13.09 9.16
CA SER A 159 -3.24 -13.23 7.98
C SER A 159 -4.02 -13.84 6.83
N ILE A 160 -3.86 -13.23 5.66
CA ILE A 160 -4.35 -13.76 4.39
C ILE A 160 -3.21 -14.23 3.48
N ASP A 161 -2.01 -14.36 4.02
CA ASP A 161 -0.87 -14.93 3.30
C ASP A 161 -1.22 -16.34 2.80
N SER A 162 -1.25 -16.53 1.49
CA SER A 162 -1.59 -17.80 0.82
C SER A 162 -2.95 -18.39 1.18
N THR A 163 -3.86 -17.58 1.65
CA THR A 163 -5.24 -18.00 1.93
C THR A 163 -6.20 -17.01 1.29
N ALA A 164 -7.48 -17.39 1.19
CA ALA A 164 -8.51 -16.50 0.72
C ALA A 164 -9.65 -16.40 1.73
N VAL A 165 -10.18 -15.20 1.88
CA VAL A 165 -11.39 -14.94 2.66
C VAL A 165 -12.43 -14.30 1.77
N THR A 166 -13.71 -14.58 2.02
CA THR A 166 -14.81 -13.92 1.33
C THR A 166 -15.14 -12.62 2.06
N LEU A 167 -14.96 -11.50 1.39
CA LEU A 167 -15.51 -10.23 1.81
C LEU A 167 -16.97 -10.13 1.35
N THR A 168 -17.83 -9.66 2.23
CA THR A 168 -19.22 -9.38 1.90
C THR A 168 -19.51 -7.94 2.25
N SER A 169 -19.99 -7.18 1.28
CA SER A 169 -20.43 -5.80 1.49
C SER A 169 -21.51 -5.72 2.54
N ARG A 170 -21.31 -4.88 3.53
CA ARG A 170 -22.33 -4.59 4.56
C ARG A 170 -23.54 -3.83 3.99
N LYS A 171 -23.34 -3.15 2.86
CA LYS A 171 -24.34 -2.30 2.24
C LYS A 171 -25.14 -3.03 1.17
N SER A 172 -24.48 -3.69 0.21
CA SER A 172 -25.09 -4.31 -0.96
C SER A 172 -25.21 -5.83 -0.86
N GLY A 173 -24.47 -6.48 0.05
CA GLY A 173 -24.33 -7.94 0.08
C GLY A 173 -23.45 -8.50 -1.03
N ALA A 174 -22.88 -7.65 -1.90
CA ALA A 174 -21.95 -8.05 -2.94
C ALA A 174 -20.70 -8.73 -2.35
N ARG A 175 -20.08 -9.65 -3.08
CA ARG A 175 -19.01 -10.50 -2.58
C ARG A 175 -17.77 -10.40 -3.45
N ALA A 176 -16.60 -10.45 -2.80
CA ALA A 176 -15.31 -10.60 -3.45
C ALA A 176 -14.42 -11.55 -2.64
N TYR A 177 -13.48 -12.20 -3.28
CA TYR A 177 -12.41 -12.91 -2.59
C TYR A 177 -11.25 -11.95 -2.32
N LEU A 178 -10.80 -11.90 -1.07
CA LEU A 178 -9.56 -11.23 -0.67
C LEU A 178 -8.51 -12.29 -0.39
N THR A 179 -7.39 -12.23 -1.08
CA THR A 179 -6.27 -13.15 -0.91
C THR A 179 -4.95 -12.39 -0.87
N GLY A 180 -3.93 -12.97 -0.25
CA GLY A 180 -2.63 -12.35 -0.11
C GLY A 180 -1.49 -13.21 -0.61
N VAL A 181 -0.48 -12.54 -1.16
CA VAL A 181 0.83 -13.12 -1.49
C VAL A 181 1.84 -12.56 -0.49
N PRO A 182 2.44 -13.40 0.37
CA PRO A 182 3.49 -12.94 1.26
C PRO A 182 4.74 -12.62 0.46
N ASP A 183 5.39 -11.54 0.80
CA ASP A 183 6.70 -11.22 0.27
C ASP A 183 7.78 -11.95 1.08
N SER A 184 8.23 -13.08 0.57
CA SER A 184 9.38 -13.81 1.14
C SER A 184 10.68 -13.50 0.41
N GLY A 185 10.71 -12.48 -0.45
CA GLY A 185 11.83 -12.20 -1.37
C GLY A 185 12.03 -13.29 -2.43
N LYS A 186 11.15 -14.29 -2.46
CA LYS A 186 11.14 -15.40 -3.41
C LYS A 186 9.70 -15.72 -3.79
N ILE A 187 9.17 -15.00 -4.76
CA ILE A 187 7.85 -15.29 -5.30
C ILE A 187 7.92 -16.62 -6.03
N HIS A 188 7.46 -17.67 -5.38
CA HIS A 188 7.42 -19.01 -5.97
C HIS A 188 6.14 -19.20 -6.78
N ARG A 189 6.25 -19.78 -7.98
CA ARG A 189 5.13 -20.19 -8.84
C ARG A 189 4.07 -21.06 -8.13
N VAL A 190 4.45 -21.75 -7.07
CA VAL A 190 3.58 -22.65 -6.27
C VAL A 190 2.38 -21.94 -5.65
N TRP A 191 2.40 -20.62 -5.53
CA TRP A 191 1.31 -19.82 -4.95
C TRP A 191 0.09 -19.71 -5.84
N GLN A 192 0.31 -19.72 -7.16
CA GLN A 192 -0.71 -19.44 -8.17
C GLN A 192 -1.79 -20.52 -8.22
N GLU A 193 -1.44 -21.78 -7.89
CA GLU A 193 -2.39 -22.88 -7.89
C GLU A 193 -3.30 -22.91 -6.67
N LYS A 194 -2.90 -22.25 -5.57
CA LYS A 194 -3.68 -22.13 -4.33
C LYS A 194 -4.51 -20.87 -4.23
N LEU A 195 -4.20 -19.87 -5.04
CA LEU A 195 -5.04 -18.69 -5.18
C LEU A 195 -6.30 -19.09 -5.97
N VAL A 196 -7.40 -18.45 -5.65
CA VAL A 196 -8.75 -18.81 -6.11
C VAL A 196 -8.87 -18.68 -7.63
N CYS A 197 -8.37 -19.67 -8.38
CA CYS A 197 -8.55 -19.76 -9.82
C CYS A 197 -9.99 -20.21 -10.12
N GLY A 198 -10.69 -19.50 -11.02
CA GLY A 198 -12.05 -19.83 -11.41
C GLY A 198 -13.10 -19.50 -10.34
N SER A 199 -12.82 -18.50 -9.51
CA SER A 199 -13.75 -18.05 -8.49
C SER A 199 -15.04 -17.46 -9.07
N GLU A 200 -16.15 -17.74 -8.40
CA GLU A 200 -17.47 -17.16 -8.70
C GLU A 200 -17.47 -15.63 -8.50
N TYR A 201 -16.58 -15.10 -7.66
CA TYR A 201 -16.52 -13.68 -7.30
C TYR A 201 -15.23 -13.03 -7.77
N PRO A 202 -15.21 -11.71 -8.02
CA PRO A 202 -13.99 -10.96 -8.31
C PRO A 202 -12.92 -11.16 -7.22
N VAL A 203 -11.65 -11.18 -7.63
CA VAL A 203 -10.51 -11.38 -6.73
C VAL A 203 -9.81 -10.06 -6.45
N ILE A 204 -9.63 -9.75 -5.18
CA ILE A 204 -8.79 -8.67 -4.65
C ILE A 204 -7.50 -9.32 -4.16
N LEU A 205 -6.39 -9.03 -4.81
CA LEU A 205 -5.05 -9.51 -4.43
C LEU A 205 -4.36 -8.45 -3.57
N ALA A 206 -3.95 -8.82 -2.38
CA ALA A 206 -2.98 -8.06 -1.61
C ALA A 206 -1.58 -8.63 -1.86
N ALA A 207 -0.66 -7.82 -2.37
CA ALA A 207 0.73 -8.21 -2.58
C ALA A 207 1.61 -7.06 -2.09
N HIS A 208 2.53 -7.35 -1.14
CA HIS A 208 3.37 -6.28 -0.60
C HIS A 208 4.19 -5.63 -1.72
N ASP A 209 4.99 -6.42 -2.45
CA ASP A 209 5.73 -5.97 -3.62
C ASP A 209 4.84 -6.01 -4.88
N PRO A 210 4.60 -4.86 -5.53
CA PRO A 210 3.84 -4.82 -6.79
C PRO A 210 4.43 -5.69 -7.89
N ASP A 211 5.76 -5.90 -7.93
CA ASP A 211 6.43 -6.75 -8.92
C ASP A 211 5.94 -8.20 -8.88
N ALA A 212 5.24 -8.62 -7.80
CA ALA A 212 4.54 -9.90 -7.71
C ALA A 212 3.62 -10.13 -8.90
N PHE A 213 2.97 -9.08 -9.41
CA PHE A 213 2.09 -9.16 -10.58
C PHE A 213 2.79 -9.73 -11.82
N LEU A 214 4.06 -9.39 -12.02
CA LEU A 214 4.85 -9.85 -13.18
C LEU A 214 5.14 -11.37 -13.15
N HIS A 215 4.91 -11.99 -12.00
CA HIS A 215 5.12 -13.43 -11.79
C HIS A 215 3.82 -14.23 -11.74
N LEU A 216 2.66 -13.58 -11.81
CA LEU A 216 1.37 -14.25 -11.89
C LEU A 216 1.21 -14.95 -13.24
N SER A 217 0.54 -16.12 -13.23
CA SER A 217 0.17 -16.80 -14.48
C SER A 217 -0.74 -15.91 -15.33
N PRO A 218 -0.60 -15.91 -16.65
CA PRO A 218 -1.56 -15.25 -17.53
C PRO A 218 -3.01 -15.73 -17.34
N ASP A 219 -3.19 -16.96 -16.84
CA ASP A 219 -4.51 -17.53 -16.56
C ASP A 219 -5.08 -17.14 -15.19
N PHE A 220 -4.24 -16.59 -14.31
CA PHE A 220 -4.66 -15.98 -13.06
C PHE A 220 -4.37 -14.47 -13.09
N ARG A 221 -5.41 -13.69 -13.29
CA ARG A 221 -5.36 -12.23 -13.18
C ARG A 221 -6.42 -11.79 -12.17
N PRO A 222 -6.02 -11.19 -11.06
CA PRO A 222 -6.97 -10.62 -10.12
C PRO A 222 -7.71 -9.45 -10.78
N SER A 223 -8.93 -9.18 -10.35
CA SER A 223 -9.66 -7.98 -10.79
C SER A 223 -9.06 -6.72 -10.20
N TYR A 224 -8.57 -6.82 -8.96
CA TYR A 224 -8.01 -5.70 -8.18
C TYR A 224 -6.72 -6.12 -7.49
N MET A 225 -5.77 -5.18 -7.36
CA MET A 225 -4.54 -5.40 -6.61
C MET A 225 -4.22 -4.21 -5.71
N LEU A 226 -3.85 -4.50 -4.45
CA LEU A 226 -3.43 -3.51 -3.46
C LEU A 226 -2.00 -3.82 -3.00
N SER A 227 -1.10 -2.84 -3.10
CA SER A 227 0.33 -3.03 -2.82
C SER A 227 0.95 -1.86 -2.07
N GLY A 228 2.13 -2.09 -1.47
CA GLY A 228 2.99 -1.10 -0.83
C GLY A 228 4.41 -1.10 -1.39
N HIS A 229 5.42 -1.33 -0.52
CA HIS A 229 6.81 -1.63 -0.79
C HIS A 229 7.66 -0.50 -1.38
N PHE A 230 7.15 0.23 -2.36
CA PHE A 230 7.96 1.26 -3.04
C PHE A 230 8.03 2.59 -2.28
N HIS A 231 7.22 2.78 -1.24
CA HIS A 231 7.10 4.04 -0.47
C HIS A 231 6.88 5.28 -1.35
N GLY A 232 6.36 5.08 -2.58
CA GLY A 232 6.27 6.14 -3.58
C GLY A 232 7.63 6.71 -3.99
N GLY A 233 8.71 5.91 -3.83
CA GLY A 233 10.10 6.31 -3.98
C GLY A 233 10.71 6.88 -2.70
N GLN A 234 9.93 7.10 -1.66
CA GLN A 234 10.26 7.73 -0.37
C GLN A 234 10.96 9.09 -0.52
N MET A 235 12.03 9.15 -1.30
CA MET A 235 12.75 10.37 -1.70
C MET A 235 12.74 10.47 -3.22
N LYS A 236 11.83 11.26 -3.78
CA LYS A 236 11.75 11.46 -5.23
C LYS A 236 12.92 12.33 -5.71
N LEU A 237 13.99 11.67 -6.09
CA LEU A 237 15.21 12.31 -6.57
C LEU A 237 15.13 12.56 -8.08
N PRO A 238 15.89 13.54 -8.61
CA PRO A 238 15.99 13.77 -10.05
C PRO A 238 16.37 12.48 -10.78
N PHE A 239 15.82 12.31 -11.99
CA PHE A 239 16.09 11.16 -12.86
C PHE A 239 15.75 9.79 -12.23
N ARG A 240 14.88 9.75 -11.21
CA ARG A 240 14.54 8.51 -10.46
C ARG A 240 15.77 7.79 -9.92
N PHE A 241 16.70 8.54 -9.37
CA PHE A 241 17.95 8.01 -8.84
C PHE A 241 17.72 6.89 -7.83
N GLU A 242 16.67 7.00 -7.02
CA GLU A 242 16.25 6.00 -6.05
C GLU A 242 16.00 4.62 -6.66
N PHE A 243 15.46 4.55 -7.89
CA PHE A 243 15.20 3.28 -8.57
C PHE A 243 16.28 2.90 -9.59
N ASN A 244 16.96 3.87 -10.17
CA ASN A 244 17.98 3.61 -11.17
C ASN A 244 19.32 3.21 -10.56
N VAL A 245 19.58 3.58 -9.29
CA VAL A 245 20.86 3.35 -8.61
C VAL A 245 20.71 2.55 -7.32
N LEU A 246 19.75 2.89 -6.45
CA LEU A 246 19.62 2.27 -5.12
C LEU A 246 18.78 1.00 -5.16
N ARG A 247 17.66 0.99 -5.89
CA ARG A 247 16.66 -0.10 -5.99
C ARG A 247 16.58 -0.66 -7.40
N THR A 248 17.71 -1.05 -7.96
CA THR A 248 17.82 -1.49 -9.37
C THR A 248 17.09 -2.81 -9.69
N LYS A 249 16.69 -3.58 -8.67
CA LYS A 249 15.99 -4.86 -8.84
C LYS A 249 14.51 -4.68 -9.14
N ASP A 250 13.91 -3.57 -8.69
CA ASP A 250 12.49 -3.30 -8.87
C ASP A 250 12.17 -3.05 -10.36
N LYS A 251 11.16 -3.73 -10.88
CA LYS A 251 10.82 -3.73 -12.32
C LYS A 251 9.75 -2.69 -12.65
N PHE A 252 8.66 -2.63 -11.91
CA PHE A 252 7.60 -1.67 -12.15
C PHE A 252 8.04 -0.21 -12.11
N PRO A 253 8.96 0.23 -11.23
CA PRO A 253 9.49 1.59 -11.31
C PRO A 253 10.14 1.94 -12.63
N LYS A 254 10.77 0.97 -13.33
CA LYS A 254 11.35 1.18 -14.68
C LYS A 254 10.26 1.42 -15.74
N LEU A 255 9.07 0.88 -15.51
CA LEU A 255 7.88 1.11 -16.34
C LEU A 255 7.09 2.37 -15.94
N GLY A 256 7.52 3.07 -14.87
CA GLY A 256 6.86 4.28 -14.39
C GLY A 256 5.80 4.04 -13.32
N VAL A 257 5.65 2.82 -12.86
CA VAL A 257 4.67 2.40 -11.84
C VAL A 257 5.35 2.41 -10.49
N ILE A 258 5.10 3.44 -9.68
CA ILE A 258 5.78 3.62 -8.40
C ILE A 258 4.78 3.82 -7.26
N GLN A 259 3.73 4.60 -7.51
CA GLN A 259 2.69 4.94 -6.53
C GLN A 259 1.42 5.39 -7.23
N GLY A 260 0.28 5.18 -6.61
CA GLY A 260 -1.01 5.67 -7.09
C GLY A 260 -1.82 4.58 -7.78
N HIS A 261 -2.69 4.96 -8.69
CA HIS A 261 -3.72 4.14 -9.27
C HIS A 261 -3.43 3.84 -10.75
N PHE A 262 -3.49 2.56 -11.12
CA PHE A 262 -3.15 2.06 -12.46
C PHE A 262 -4.10 0.95 -12.89
N ASP A 263 -4.40 0.91 -14.18
CA ASP A 263 -4.87 -0.30 -14.84
C ASP A 263 -3.63 -1.02 -15.43
N ILE A 264 -3.38 -2.24 -14.97
CA ILE A 264 -2.28 -3.07 -15.44
C ILE A 264 -2.86 -4.33 -16.06
N ASN A 265 -2.92 -4.38 -17.37
CA ASN A 265 -3.49 -5.52 -18.11
C ASN A 265 -4.93 -5.85 -17.69
N GLY A 266 -5.75 -4.85 -17.35
CA GLY A 266 -7.12 -5.05 -16.89
C GLY A 266 -7.26 -5.35 -15.39
N THR A 267 -6.14 -5.44 -14.65
CA THR A 267 -6.16 -5.46 -13.18
C THR A 267 -6.10 -4.03 -12.67
N ASP A 268 -7.15 -3.59 -11.99
CA ASP A 268 -7.16 -2.28 -11.34
C ASP A 268 -6.26 -2.33 -10.09
N THR A 269 -5.18 -1.54 -10.09
CA THR A 269 -4.08 -1.66 -9.15
C THR A 269 -3.83 -0.35 -8.41
N PHE A 270 -3.81 -0.40 -7.08
CA PHE A 270 -3.40 0.71 -6.23
C PHE A 270 -2.10 0.39 -5.51
N ILE A 271 -1.12 1.31 -5.61
CA ILE A 271 0.18 1.21 -4.94
C ILE A 271 0.31 2.35 -3.94
N SER A 272 0.32 1.99 -2.66
CA SER A 272 0.43 2.93 -1.54
C SER A 272 1.85 3.48 -1.39
N ARG A 273 1.92 4.69 -0.84
CA ARG A 273 3.19 5.29 -0.39
C ARG A 273 3.62 4.81 1.00
N GLY A 274 2.76 4.04 1.68
CA GLY A 274 3.03 3.59 3.04
C GLY A 274 2.94 4.69 4.09
N VAL A 275 2.83 4.32 5.37
CA VAL A 275 2.64 5.26 6.50
C VAL A 275 3.93 5.61 7.22
N GLY A 276 4.97 4.77 7.16
CA GLY A 276 6.28 4.97 7.79
C GLY A 276 7.38 5.28 6.79
N CYS A 277 8.59 5.31 7.27
CA CYS A 277 9.79 5.47 6.46
C CYS A 277 10.61 4.19 6.56
N GLY A 278 11.20 3.74 5.46
CA GLY A 278 12.07 2.57 5.46
C GLY A 278 13.37 2.81 6.24
N ILE A 279 14.51 2.82 5.56
CA ILE A 279 15.83 2.92 6.20
C ILE A 279 16.12 4.32 6.78
N LEU A 280 15.59 5.38 6.16
CA LEU A 280 15.87 6.76 6.53
C LEU A 280 14.60 7.49 6.97
N PRO A 281 14.65 8.36 8.01
CA PRO A 281 13.50 9.08 8.54
C PRO A 281 13.08 10.29 7.70
N PHE A 282 13.28 10.24 6.40
CA PHE A 282 13.03 11.34 5.47
C PHE A 282 12.02 10.94 4.40
N ARG A 283 11.21 11.90 3.96
CA ARG A 283 10.41 11.80 2.75
C ARG A 283 10.56 13.06 1.92
N ILE A 284 10.54 12.91 0.59
CA ILE A 284 10.63 14.02 -0.35
C ILE A 284 9.58 13.82 -1.43
N PHE A 285 8.55 14.68 -1.43
CA PHE A 285 7.39 14.61 -2.36
C PHE A 285 6.69 13.25 -2.36
N SER A 286 6.72 12.57 -1.22
CA SER A 286 6.10 11.25 -1.00
C SER A 286 5.53 11.15 0.41
N ALA A 287 4.65 12.07 0.79
CA ALA A 287 4.03 12.09 2.12
C ALA A 287 3.36 10.75 2.47
N PRO A 288 3.39 10.32 3.75
CA PRO A 288 2.73 9.10 4.21
C PRO A 288 1.27 9.04 3.80
N GLU A 289 0.78 7.83 3.50
CA GLU A 289 -0.55 7.63 2.95
C GLU A 289 -1.28 6.47 3.63
N ALA A 290 -2.56 6.70 3.93
CA ALA A 290 -3.51 5.66 4.27
C ALA A 290 -4.81 5.94 3.51
N THR A 291 -5.34 4.95 2.80
CA THR A 291 -6.31 5.17 1.73
C THR A 291 -7.61 4.42 1.96
N VAL A 292 -8.73 5.09 1.73
CA VAL A 292 -10.02 4.41 1.58
C VAL A 292 -10.11 3.91 0.14
N VAL A 293 -10.15 2.59 -0.02
CA VAL A 293 -10.31 1.93 -1.31
C VAL A 293 -11.77 1.58 -1.48
N GLU A 294 -12.41 2.22 -2.42
CA GLU A 294 -13.80 1.99 -2.82
C GLU A 294 -13.80 1.12 -4.08
N ILE A 295 -14.50 -0.02 -4.06
CA ILE A 295 -14.46 -1.02 -5.13
C ILE A 295 -15.86 -1.22 -5.68
N CYS A 296 -16.00 -1.12 -7.00
CA CYS A 296 -17.19 -1.52 -7.76
C CYS A 296 -16.95 -2.92 -8.34
N LEU A 297 -17.78 -3.92 -7.93
CA LEU A 297 -17.63 -5.34 -8.28
C LEU A 297 -18.30 -5.72 -9.61
#